data_9f6389f53a6416459a702c73f36896be
#
_entry.id   9f6389f53a6416459a702c73f36896be
#
_cell.length_a   1.000
_cell.length_b   1.000
_cell.length_c   1.000
_cell.angle_alpha   90.00
_cell.angle_beta   90.00
_cell.angle_gamma   90.00
#
_symmetry.space_group_name_H-M   'P 1'
#
loop_
_entity.id
_entity.type
_entity.pdbx_description
1 polymer ?
#
loop_
_entity_poly.entity_id
_entity_poly.type
_entity_poly.pdbx_seq_one_letter_code
_entity_poly.pdbx_strand_id
1 'polypeptide(L)'
;MKRYSRVLALGAHTDDIELGCGAFLSRLAREGADIAVMAFSRAEQSLGPDMDPDVLEHEFRAAMALLGVDNIYVGKVPVRRFPEFRQEILEELVVASREFQPDLVLTMNSQDTHQDHQVVHQESVRAFRGRSLLGYETPWNQQQNVTELFVEVAPEDVERKVSMLAAYRSQIELGRPYMEREYVDSAATFRGYQSRLGRAEAFEVITMTWGL
;
A
#
# COMPACT_ATOMS: atom_id res chain seq x y z
N MET A 1 -17.43 -14.87 -6.64
CA MET A 1 -16.47 -13.75 -6.75
C MET A 1 -15.09 -14.31 -7.02
N LYS A 2 -14.28 -13.70 -7.91
CA LYS A 2 -12.89 -14.15 -8.13
C LYS A 2 -12.14 -13.99 -6.80
N ARG A 3 -11.52 -15.05 -6.31
CA ARG A 3 -10.69 -15.02 -5.11
C ARG A 3 -9.26 -14.79 -5.58
N TYR A 4 -8.65 -13.70 -5.14
CA TYR A 4 -7.24 -13.47 -5.39
C TYR A 4 -6.42 -14.35 -4.46
N SER A 5 -5.42 -15.03 -5.01
CA SER A 5 -4.61 -16.01 -4.28
C SER A 5 -3.17 -15.55 -4.08
N ARG A 6 -2.66 -14.67 -4.94
CA ARG A 6 -1.29 -14.13 -4.87
C ARG A 6 -1.35 -12.62 -5.05
N VAL A 7 -1.14 -11.91 -3.97
CA VAL A 7 -1.31 -10.46 -3.89
C VAL A 7 0.04 -9.79 -3.66
N LEU A 8 0.39 -8.84 -4.51
CA LEU A 8 1.57 -7.99 -4.33
C LEU A 8 1.11 -6.57 -4.00
N ALA A 9 1.53 -6.05 -2.85
CA ALA A 9 1.29 -4.65 -2.49
C ALA A 9 2.59 -3.85 -2.59
N LEU A 10 2.51 -2.69 -3.23
CA LEU A 10 3.63 -1.81 -3.54
C LEU A 10 3.51 -0.50 -2.78
N GLY A 11 4.56 -0.09 -2.09
CA GLY A 11 4.73 1.21 -1.45
C GLY A 11 5.94 1.93 -2.04
N ALA A 12 5.90 3.25 -2.20
CA ALA A 12 7.11 4.03 -2.43
C ALA A 12 7.93 4.07 -1.13
N HIS A 13 7.24 4.28 -0.01
CA HIS A 13 7.79 4.33 1.34
C HIS A 13 7.19 3.20 2.20
N THR A 14 7.72 3.02 3.38
CA THR A 14 7.40 1.88 4.24
C THR A 14 6.00 1.88 4.85
N ASP A 15 5.32 3.03 4.94
CA ASP A 15 3.99 3.19 5.54
C ASP A 15 2.83 3.28 4.53
N ASP A 16 3.13 3.43 3.25
CA ASP A 16 2.13 3.68 2.19
C ASP A 16 1.10 2.55 2.07
N ILE A 17 1.55 1.30 2.18
CA ILE A 17 0.71 0.11 1.98
C ILE A 17 -0.35 0.02 3.07
N GLU A 18 0.05 0.17 4.32
CA GLU A 18 -0.86 0.14 5.46
C GLU A 18 -1.86 1.28 5.41
N LEU A 19 -1.38 2.47 5.08
CA LEU A 19 -2.21 3.67 4.95
C LEU A 19 -3.24 3.53 3.82
N GLY A 20 -2.81 3.02 2.68
CA GLY A 20 -3.66 2.93 1.50
C GLY A 20 -4.63 1.75 1.48
N CYS A 21 -4.16 0.55 1.87
CA CYS A 21 -4.93 -0.68 1.69
C CYS A 21 -4.78 -1.71 2.83
N GLY A 22 -4.37 -1.29 4.02
CA GLY A 22 -4.09 -2.19 5.14
C GLY A 22 -5.27 -3.05 5.59
N ALA A 23 -6.50 -2.52 5.56
CA ALA A 23 -7.68 -3.29 5.93
C ALA A 23 -8.05 -4.33 4.85
N PHE A 24 -7.90 -4.00 3.58
CA PHE A 24 -8.10 -4.96 2.49
C PHE A 24 -7.03 -6.06 2.51
N LEU A 25 -5.77 -5.72 2.78
CA LEU A 25 -4.71 -6.71 2.96
C LEU A 25 -5.00 -7.65 4.14
N SER A 26 -5.50 -7.12 5.27
CA SER A 26 -5.94 -7.94 6.40
C SER A 26 -7.01 -8.94 5.99
N ARG A 27 -8.02 -8.49 5.25
CA ARG A 27 -9.06 -9.36 4.71
C ARG A 27 -8.48 -10.43 3.79
N LEU A 28 -7.59 -10.07 2.86
CA LEU A 28 -6.96 -11.02 1.95
C LEU A 28 -6.11 -12.06 2.67
N ALA A 29 -5.34 -11.66 3.69
CA ALA A 29 -4.58 -12.56 4.55
C ALA A 29 -5.49 -13.55 5.28
N ARG A 30 -6.58 -13.06 5.86
CA ARG A 30 -7.61 -13.90 6.54
C ARG A 30 -8.31 -14.85 5.58
N GLU A 31 -8.48 -14.48 4.33
CA GLU A 31 -9.02 -15.31 3.26
C GLU A 31 -7.99 -16.31 2.69
N GLY A 32 -6.73 -16.27 3.17
CA GLY A 32 -5.66 -17.20 2.85
C GLY A 32 -4.92 -16.88 1.55
N ALA A 33 -4.87 -15.61 1.16
CA ALA A 33 -4.01 -15.17 0.06
C ALA A 33 -2.52 -15.22 0.47
N ASP A 34 -1.67 -15.63 -0.47
CA ASP A 34 -0.22 -15.45 -0.38
C ASP A 34 0.11 -13.98 -0.70
N ILE A 35 0.71 -13.27 0.25
CA ILE A 35 0.94 -11.84 0.16
C ILE A 35 2.44 -11.56 0.15
N ALA A 36 2.87 -10.76 -0.82
CA ALA A 36 4.18 -10.13 -0.84
C ALA A 36 4.02 -8.61 -0.80
N VAL A 37 5.00 -7.94 -0.18
CA VAL A 37 5.01 -6.47 -0.09
C VAL A 37 6.36 -5.93 -0.52
N MET A 38 6.36 -4.79 -1.22
CA MET A 38 7.56 -4.09 -1.64
C MET A 38 7.45 -2.61 -1.30
N ALA A 39 8.40 -2.09 -0.51
CA ALA A 39 8.64 -0.66 -0.33
C ALA A 39 9.98 -0.31 -0.98
N PHE A 40 10.01 0.68 -1.88
CA PHE A 40 11.24 1.02 -2.63
C PHE A 40 12.20 1.90 -1.85
N SER A 41 11.75 2.56 -0.80
CA SER A 41 12.56 3.38 0.10
C SER A 41 12.22 3.10 1.55
N ARG A 42 13.25 3.04 2.39
CA ARG A 42 13.09 3.06 3.84
C ARG A 42 12.93 4.48 4.42
N ALA A 43 12.89 5.47 3.55
CA ALA A 43 12.58 6.87 3.85
C ALA A 43 13.46 7.53 4.96
N GLU A 44 14.69 7.09 5.12
CA GLU A 44 15.62 7.55 6.15
C GLU A 44 15.85 9.08 6.13
N GLN A 45 15.78 9.71 4.93
CA GLN A 45 15.93 11.17 4.79
C GLN A 45 14.73 11.96 5.34
N SER A 46 13.65 11.29 5.72
CA SER A 46 12.45 11.90 6.34
C SER A 46 12.46 11.82 7.86
N LEU A 47 13.48 11.19 8.43
CA LEU A 47 13.67 11.03 9.87
C LEU A 47 14.35 12.27 10.47
N GLY A 48 14.16 12.47 11.78
CA GLY A 48 14.92 13.46 12.57
C GLY A 48 16.39 13.03 12.69
N PRO A 49 17.30 14.00 12.96
CA PRO A 49 18.74 13.77 12.96
C PRO A 49 19.23 12.75 13.99
N ASP A 50 18.47 12.54 15.05
CA ASP A 50 18.81 11.64 16.16
C ASP A 50 18.12 10.27 16.07
N MET A 51 17.35 10.01 15.00
CA MET A 51 16.64 8.76 14.81
C MET A 51 17.52 7.72 14.11
N ASP A 52 17.32 6.44 14.46
CA ASP A 52 17.94 5.32 13.77
C ASP A 52 17.53 5.33 12.28
N PRO A 53 18.44 5.35 11.32
CA PRO A 53 18.13 5.35 9.89
C PRO A 53 17.35 4.11 9.43
N ASP A 54 17.39 3.01 10.18
CA ASP A 54 16.69 1.77 9.86
C ASP A 54 15.34 1.62 10.61
N VAL A 55 14.95 2.61 11.43
CA VAL A 55 13.74 2.52 12.26
C VAL A 55 12.48 2.24 11.43
N LEU A 56 12.30 2.92 10.30
CA LEU A 56 11.13 2.74 9.45
C LEU A 56 11.07 1.36 8.79
N GLU A 57 12.21 0.78 8.43
CA GLU A 57 12.24 -0.61 7.96
C GLU A 57 11.83 -1.59 9.06
N HIS A 58 12.32 -1.38 10.29
CA HIS A 58 11.94 -2.22 11.43
C HIS A 58 10.44 -2.11 11.75
N GLU A 59 9.88 -0.90 11.72
CA GLU A 59 8.46 -0.64 11.96
C GLU A 59 7.58 -1.27 10.84
N PHE A 60 8.00 -1.17 9.57
CA PHE A 60 7.32 -1.83 8.45
C PHE A 60 7.28 -3.35 8.62
N ARG A 61 8.42 -3.97 8.94
CA ARG A 61 8.47 -5.42 9.19
C ARG A 61 7.59 -5.83 10.37
N ALA A 62 7.55 -5.02 11.44
CA ALA A 62 6.69 -5.25 12.58
C ALA A 62 5.20 -5.13 12.20
N ALA A 63 4.82 -4.15 11.38
CA ALA A 63 3.47 -4.00 10.85
C ALA A 63 3.05 -5.21 9.99
N MET A 64 3.91 -5.65 9.07
CA MET A 64 3.64 -6.82 8.20
C MET A 64 3.56 -8.13 8.98
N ALA A 65 4.33 -8.28 10.05
CA ALA A 65 4.24 -9.46 10.93
C ALA A 65 2.85 -9.62 11.57
N LEU A 66 2.10 -8.53 11.79
CA LEU A 66 0.71 -8.60 12.27
C LEU A 66 -0.25 -9.25 11.26
N LEU A 67 0.11 -9.28 9.98
CA LEU A 67 -0.62 -9.98 8.93
C LEU A 67 -0.07 -11.39 8.66
N GLY A 68 1.06 -11.77 9.28
CA GLY A 68 1.78 -13.00 8.95
C GLY A 68 2.47 -12.95 7.57
N VAL A 69 2.83 -11.75 7.10
CA VAL A 69 3.53 -11.55 5.83
C VAL A 69 5.03 -11.53 6.07
N ASP A 70 5.73 -12.54 5.51
CA ASP A 70 7.18 -12.68 5.63
C ASP A 70 7.90 -12.33 4.31
N ASN A 71 7.19 -12.31 3.18
CA ASN A 71 7.76 -11.95 1.88
C ASN A 71 7.79 -10.41 1.73
N ILE A 72 8.85 -9.80 2.27
CA ILE A 72 9.01 -8.36 2.41
C ILE A 72 10.29 -7.91 1.71
N TYR A 73 10.14 -7.03 0.72
CA TYR A 73 11.25 -6.32 0.09
C TYR A 73 11.28 -4.86 0.57
N VAL A 74 12.46 -4.37 0.93
CA VAL A 74 12.69 -2.95 1.24
C VAL A 74 13.90 -2.46 0.43
N GLY A 75 13.65 -1.55 -0.48
CA GLY A 75 14.65 -0.93 -1.35
C GLY A 75 15.40 0.23 -0.65
N LYS A 76 16.35 0.79 -1.39
CA LYS A 76 17.20 1.89 -0.91
C LYS A 76 17.15 3.11 -1.83
N VAL A 77 16.06 3.27 -2.58
CA VAL A 77 15.87 4.45 -3.41
C VAL A 77 15.73 5.67 -2.50
N PRO A 78 16.52 6.73 -2.68
CA PRO A 78 16.41 7.92 -1.84
C PRO A 78 15.06 8.59 -2.03
N VAL A 79 14.39 8.98 -0.94
CA VAL A 79 13.11 9.70 -0.94
C VAL A 79 13.23 10.96 -1.81
N ARG A 80 12.20 11.26 -2.56
CA ARG A 80 12.07 12.42 -3.48
C ARG A 80 12.99 12.37 -4.70
N ARG A 81 13.70 11.25 -4.90
CA ARG A 81 14.58 11.06 -6.06
C ARG A 81 14.17 9.89 -6.97
N PHE A 82 13.01 9.31 -6.78
CA PHE A 82 12.49 8.20 -7.59
C PHE A 82 12.49 8.47 -9.10
N PRO A 83 12.24 9.70 -9.59
CA PRO A 83 12.34 10.00 -11.02
C PRO A 83 13.72 9.69 -11.63
N GLU A 84 14.79 9.74 -10.82
CA GLU A 84 16.16 9.43 -11.26
C GLU A 84 16.42 7.91 -11.30
N PHE A 85 15.62 7.12 -10.59
CA PHE A 85 15.75 5.66 -10.43
C PHE A 85 14.63 4.86 -11.09
N ARG A 86 13.89 5.49 -12.03
CA ARG A 86 12.73 4.86 -12.69
C ARG A 86 13.02 3.51 -13.30
N GLN A 87 14.16 3.39 -13.98
CA GLN A 87 14.51 2.16 -14.70
C GLN A 87 14.84 1.05 -13.71
N GLU A 88 15.56 1.35 -12.65
CA GLU A 88 15.89 0.40 -11.58
C GLU A 88 14.62 -0.11 -10.91
N ILE A 89 13.69 0.78 -10.55
CA ILE A 89 12.37 0.44 -10.00
C ILE A 89 11.59 -0.48 -10.95
N LEU A 90 11.58 -0.16 -12.25
CA LEU A 90 10.93 -1.01 -13.24
C LEU A 90 11.54 -2.42 -13.30
N GLU A 91 12.89 -2.52 -13.30
CA GLU A 91 13.57 -3.83 -13.33
C GLU A 91 13.22 -4.68 -12.10
N GLU A 92 13.20 -4.09 -10.91
CA GLU A 92 12.78 -4.78 -9.68
C GLU A 92 11.33 -5.26 -9.76
N LEU A 93 10.41 -4.43 -10.27
CA LEU A 93 9.01 -4.81 -10.49
C LEU A 93 8.87 -5.94 -11.52
N VAL A 94 9.67 -5.92 -12.59
CA VAL A 94 9.69 -7.00 -13.60
C VAL A 94 10.17 -8.30 -12.98
N VAL A 95 11.19 -8.27 -12.13
CA VAL A 95 11.66 -9.45 -11.38
C VAL A 95 10.54 -9.97 -10.49
N ALA A 96 9.91 -9.10 -9.67
CA ALA A 96 8.79 -9.48 -8.81
C ALA A 96 7.62 -10.09 -9.60
N SER A 97 7.31 -9.52 -10.78
CA SER A 97 6.25 -10.03 -11.67
C SER A 97 6.52 -11.45 -12.15
N ARG A 98 7.79 -11.80 -12.42
CA ARG A 98 8.19 -13.13 -12.90
C ARG A 98 8.29 -14.15 -11.77
N GLU A 99 8.86 -13.76 -10.63
CA GLU A 99 9.13 -14.68 -9.52
C GLU A 99 7.88 -14.91 -8.68
N PHE A 100 7.17 -13.86 -8.29
CA PHE A 100 5.98 -13.97 -7.45
C PHE A 100 4.71 -14.26 -8.26
N GLN A 101 4.60 -13.83 -9.52
CA GLN A 101 3.45 -14.01 -10.41
C GLN A 101 2.10 -13.61 -9.77
N PRO A 102 1.94 -12.37 -9.31
CA PRO A 102 0.72 -11.94 -8.63
C PRO A 102 -0.50 -12.00 -9.56
N ASP A 103 -1.67 -12.33 -9.03
CA ASP A 103 -2.96 -12.20 -9.72
C ASP A 103 -3.68 -10.89 -9.37
N LEU A 104 -3.24 -10.22 -8.29
CA LEU A 104 -3.62 -8.86 -7.93
C LEU A 104 -2.37 -8.06 -7.51
N VAL A 105 -2.28 -6.84 -8.02
CA VAL A 105 -1.30 -5.85 -7.58
C VAL A 105 -2.02 -4.64 -7.00
N LEU A 106 -1.64 -4.23 -5.80
CA LEU A 106 -2.09 -2.99 -5.14
C LEU A 106 -0.94 -1.98 -5.26
N THR A 107 -1.23 -0.81 -5.79
CA THR A 107 -0.25 0.25 -6.04
C THR A 107 -0.84 1.62 -5.72
N MET A 108 -0.10 2.70 -5.92
CA MET A 108 -0.57 4.06 -5.75
C MET A 108 -1.63 4.41 -6.78
N ASN A 109 -2.58 5.29 -6.40
CA ASN A 109 -3.55 5.89 -7.30
C ASN A 109 -2.88 6.80 -8.34
N SER A 110 -3.41 6.84 -9.57
CA SER A 110 -2.87 7.65 -10.67
C SER A 110 -2.91 9.16 -10.41
N GLN A 111 -3.76 9.62 -9.48
CA GLN A 111 -3.93 11.03 -9.14
C GLN A 111 -3.10 11.46 -7.92
N ASP A 112 -2.24 10.59 -7.41
CA ASP A 112 -1.31 10.95 -6.34
C ASP A 112 -0.28 11.97 -6.86
N THR A 113 -0.09 13.07 -6.14
CA THR A 113 0.79 14.16 -6.54
C THR A 113 2.23 14.02 -6.03
N HIS A 114 2.50 13.03 -5.18
CA HIS A 114 3.84 12.77 -4.69
C HIS A 114 4.69 12.14 -5.81
N GLN A 115 5.81 12.76 -6.17
CA GLN A 115 6.64 12.33 -7.29
C GLN A 115 7.12 10.87 -7.19
N ASP A 116 7.40 10.39 -5.97
CA ASP A 116 7.85 9.01 -5.74
C ASP A 116 6.69 8.03 -6.03
N HIS A 117 5.47 8.35 -5.57
CA HIS A 117 4.26 7.57 -5.83
C HIS A 117 3.93 7.51 -7.32
N GLN A 118 4.08 8.64 -8.03
CA GLN A 118 3.87 8.68 -9.48
C GLN A 118 4.80 7.73 -10.24
N VAL A 119 6.05 7.62 -9.81
CA VAL A 119 7.01 6.69 -10.43
C VAL A 119 6.59 5.25 -10.16
N VAL A 120 6.30 4.87 -8.91
CA VAL A 120 5.87 3.50 -8.59
C VAL A 120 4.58 3.15 -9.34
N HIS A 121 3.59 4.06 -9.39
CA HIS A 121 2.38 3.87 -10.18
C HIS A 121 2.69 3.59 -11.66
N GLN A 122 3.45 4.48 -12.31
CA GLN A 122 3.74 4.39 -13.73
C GLN A 122 4.52 3.11 -14.10
N GLU A 123 5.50 2.75 -13.29
CA GLU A 123 6.31 1.57 -13.56
C GLU A 123 5.57 0.26 -13.20
N SER A 124 4.67 0.28 -12.22
CA SER A 124 3.81 -0.87 -11.95
C SER A 124 2.85 -1.18 -13.11
N VAL A 125 2.27 -0.15 -13.73
CA VAL A 125 1.42 -0.31 -14.94
C VAL A 125 2.21 -0.97 -16.09
N ARG A 126 3.49 -0.66 -16.22
CA ARG A 126 4.36 -1.27 -17.25
C ARG A 126 4.76 -2.70 -16.92
N ALA A 127 5.12 -2.97 -15.67
CA ALA A 127 5.64 -4.27 -15.23
C ALA A 127 4.55 -5.36 -15.15
N PHE A 128 3.32 -4.97 -14.78
CA PHE A 128 2.24 -5.93 -14.51
C PHE A 128 1.15 -5.95 -15.59
N ARG A 129 1.51 -5.73 -16.85
CA ARG A 129 0.57 -5.84 -17.98
C ARG A 129 -0.13 -7.20 -17.99
N GLY A 130 -1.46 -7.18 -18.11
CA GLY A 130 -2.28 -8.39 -18.12
C GLY A 130 -2.58 -8.96 -16.71
N ARG A 131 -2.25 -8.26 -15.65
CA ARG A 131 -2.65 -8.54 -14.28
C ARG A 131 -3.75 -7.59 -13.83
N SER A 132 -4.46 -7.94 -12.74
CA SER A 132 -5.35 -6.98 -12.08
C SER A 132 -4.50 -6.00 -11.27
N LEU A 133 -4.71 -4.69 -11.49
CA LEU A 133 -4.05 -3.59 -10.78
C LEU A 133 -5.11 -2.68 -10.18
N LEU A 134 -5.00 -2.42 -8.88
CA LEU A 134 -5.83 -1.47 -8.16
C LEU A 134 -4.94 -0.38 -7.53
N GLY A 135 -5.34 0.87 -7.72
CA GLY A 135 -4.70 2.03 -7.11
C GLY A 135 -5.37 2.40 -5.80
N TYR A 136 -4.67 2.31 -4.67
CA TYR A 136 -5.17 2.69 -3.36
C TYR A 136 -5.07 4.21 -3.11
N GLU A 137 -5.84 4.70 -2.17
CA GLU A 137 -5.93 6.12 -1.87
C GLU A 137 -4.92 6.56 -0.80
N THR A 138 -4.32 7.74 -1.05
CA THR A 138 -3.57 8.55 -0.08
C THR A 138 -4.17 9.96 -0.10
N PRO A 139 -5.33 10.21 0.56
CA PRO A 139 -6.16 11.40 0.31
C PRO A 139 -5.45 12.75 0.49
N TRP A 140 -4.43 12.82 1.36
CA TRP A 140 -3.67 14.06 1.56
C TRP A 140 -2.75 14.42 0.38
N ASN A 141 -2.45 13.46 -0.50
CA ASN A 141 -1.66 13.66 -1.70
C ASN A 141 -2.52 13.80 -2.97
N GLN A 142 -3.85 13.68 -2.86
CA GLN A 142 -4.74 13.66 -4.00
C GLN A 142 -5.64 14.88 -4.03
N GLN A 143 -5.56 15.66 -5.11
CA GLN A 143 -6.49 16.77 -5.37
C GLN A 143 -7.80 16.29 -6.02
N GLN A 144 -7.74 15.17 -6.73
CA GLN A 144 -8.86 14.49 -7.35
C GLN A 144 -8.82 13.02 -6.99
N ASN A 145 -9.95 12.44 -6.65
CA ASN A 145 -10.03 11.01 -6.35
C ASN A 145 -10.69 10.28 -7.52
N VAL A 146 -9.95 9.37 -8.13
CA VAL A 146 -10.52 8.34 -9.01
C VAL A 146 -10.86 7.16 -8.12
N THR A 147 -12.15 6.94 -7.88
CA THR A 147 -12.67 5.86 -7.03
C THR A 147 -13.71 5.10 -7.80
N GLU A 148 -13.42 3.88 -8.16
CA GLU A 148 -14.26 3.05 -9.03
C GLU A 148 -14.64 1.72 -8.39
N LEU A 149 -13.86 1.28 -7.39
CA LEU A 149 -14.10 0.05 -6.65
C LEU A 149 -14.11 0.32 -5.15
N PHE A 150 -15.14 -0.17 -4.47
CA PHE A 150 -15.23 -0.19 -3.02
C PHE A 150 -15.12 -1.63 -2.55
N VAL A 151 -14.19 -1.89 -1.64
CA VAL A 151 -13.99 -3.19 -1.03
C VAL A 151 -14.47 -3.14 0.41
N GLU A 152 -15.53 -3.89 0.71
CA GLU A 152 -16.01 -4.02 2.09
C GLU A 152 -14.93 -4.66 2.96
N VAL A 153 -14.71 -4.07 4.15
CA VAL A 153 -13.78 -4.56 5.16
C VAL A 153 -14.54 -4.77 6.48
N ALA A 154 -14.24 -5.88 7.15
CA ALA A 154 -14.84 -6.17 8.43
C ALA A 154 -14.24 -5.28 9.55
N PRO A 155 -14.94 -5.09 10.68
CA PRO A 155 -14.39 -4.34 11.81
C PRO A 155 -13.02 -4.84 12.26
N GLU A 156 -12.81 -6.14 12.28
CA GLU A 156 -11.51 -6.76 12.63
C GLU A 156 -10.39 -6.40 11.64
N ASP A 157 -10.71 -6.20 10.35
CA ASP A 157 -9.74 -5.79 9.34
C ASP A 157 -9.32 -4.33 9.56
N VAL A 158 -10.26 -3.47 9.92
CA VAL A 158 -9.98 -2.07 10.29
C VAL A 158 -9.14 -2.00 11.57
N GLU A 159 -9.45 -2.79 12.59
CA GLU A 159 -8.64 -2.89 13.82
C GLU A 159 -7.23 -3.39 13.52
N ARG A 160 -7.07 -4.30 12.58
CA ARG A 160 -5.76 -4.77 12.14
C ARG A 160 -4.96 -3.64 11.47
N LYS A 161 -5.57 -2.87 10.57
CA LYS A 161 -4.94 -1.69 9.97
C LYS A 161 -4.50 -0.67 11.03
N VAL A 162 -5.35 -0.38 12.01
CA VAL A 162 -4.98 0.50 13.14
C VAL A 162 -3.79 -0.05 13.89
N SER A 163 -3.76 -1.37 14.15
CA SER A 163 -2.63 -2.01 14.85
C SER A 163 -1.34 -1.96 14.03
N MET A 164 -1.42 -2.10 12.71
CA MET A 164 -0.26 -1.97 11.81
C MET A 164 0.31 -0.55 11.84
N LEU A 165 -0.55 0.46 11.74
CA LEU A 165 -0.13 1.87 11.82
C LEU A 165 0.44 2.23 13.20
N ALA A 166 -0.08 1.63 14.27
CA ALA A 166 0.46 1.81 15.62
C ALA A 166 1.88 1.23 15.81
N ALA A 167 2.37 0.40 14.90
CA ALA A 167 3.76 -0.05 14.89
C ALA A 167 4.75 1.06 14.50
N TYR A 168 4.29 2.09 13.77
CA TYR A 168 5.10 3.23 13.32
C TYR A 168 5.24 4.31 14.40
N ARG A 169 5.88 3.97 15.51
CA ARG A 169 6.07 4.89 16.64
C ARG A 169 6.80 6.15 16.25
N SER A 170 7.81 6.03 15.38
CA SER A 170 8.57 7.18 14.87
C SER A 170 7.66 8.21 14.18
N GLN A 171 6.67 7.76 13.40
CA GLN A 171 5.75 8.63 12.68
C GLN A 171 4.67 9.23 13.59
N ILE A 172 4.24 8.47 14.60
CA ILE A 172 3.32 8.96 15.65
C ILE A 172 4.01 10.05 16.47
N GLU A 173 5.27 9.86 16.88
CA GLU A 173 6.06 10.86 17.61
C GLU A 173 6.30 12.14 16.80
N LEU A 174 6.37 12.04 15.47
CA LEU A 174 6.42 13.18 14.56
C LEU A 174 5.06 13.88 14.38
N GLY A 175 3.99 13.39 15.03
CA GLY A 175 2.65 13.98 14.99
C GLY A 175 1.95 13.85 13.64
N ARG A 176 2.17 12.77 12.90
CA ARG A 176 1.52 12.52 11.62
C ARG A 176 0.04 12.15 11.83
N PRO A 177 -0.93 13.02 11.47
CA PRO A 177 -2.34 12.83 11.81
C PRO A 177 -2.97 11.61 11.11
N TYR A 178 -2.44 11.19 9.97
CA TYR A 178 -2.92 10.02 9.24
C TYR A 178 -2.52 8.68 9.88
N MET A 179 -1.66 8.68 10.91
CA MET A 179 -1.35 7.49 11.74
C MET A 179 -2.39 7.25 12.84
N GLU A 180 -3.30 8.20 13.07
CA GLU A 180 -4.28 8.11 14.14
C GLU A 180 -5.46 7.21 13.78
N ARG A 181 -5.98 6.51 14.80
CA ARG A 181 -7.20 5.69 14.67
C ARG A 181 -8.37 6.46 14.06
N GLU A 182 -8.55 7.72 14.47
CA GLU A 182 -9.66 8.56 14.01
C GLU A 182 -9.64 8.75 12.48
N TYR A 183 -8.45 8.90 11.88
CA TYR A 183 -8.31 8.94 10.44
C TYR A 183 -8.79 7.64 9.79
N VAL A 184 -8.31 6.48 10.28
CA VAL A 184 -8.66 5.16 9.73
C VAL A 184 -10.16 4.88 9.81
N ASP A 185 -10.76 5.12 10.98
CA ASP A 185 -12.19 4.91 11.22
C ASP A 185 -13.05 5.84 10.34
N SER A 186 -12.65 7.12 10.22
CA SER A 186 -13.36 8.11 9.40
C SER A 186 -13.31 7.76 7.92
N ALA A 187 -12.13 7.40 7.40
CA ALA A 187 -11.95 7.03 6.00
C ALA A 187 -12.78 5.78 5.64
N ALA A 188 -12.66 4.71 6.44
CA ALA A 188 -13.40 3.47 6.21
C ALA A 188 -14.92 3.66 6.30
N THR A 189 -15.40 4.48 7.24
CA THR A 189 -16.82 4.82 7.40
C THR A 189 -17.31 5.65 6.23
N PHE A 190 -16.58 6.67 5.81
CA PHE A 190 -16.95 7.52 4.68
C PHE A 190 -17.10 6.71 3.38
N ARG A 191 -16.14 5.83 3.09
CA ARG A 191 -16.20 4.96 1.91
C ARG A 191 -17.30 3.90 2.02
N GLY A 192 -17.59 3.42 3.23
CA GLY A 192 -18.75 2.57 3.52
C GLY A 192 -20.08 3.26 3.19
N TYR A 193 -20.27 4.52 3.61
CA TYR A 193 -21.47 5.29 3.27
C TYR A 193 -21.64 5.51 1.76
N GLN A 194 -20.56 5.85 1.05
CA GLN A 194 -20.63 6.04 -0.41
C GLN A 194 -21.06 4.78 -1.16
N SER A 195 -20.61 3.63 -0.72
CA SER A 195 -20.86 2.34 -1.36
C SER A 195 -22.11 1.61 -0.81
N ARG A 196 -22.73 2.12 0.25
CA ARG A 196 -23.79 1.41 1.03
C ARG A 196 -23.31 0.10 1.64
N LEU A 197 -22.02 -0.02 1.89
CA LEU A 197 -21.39 -1.08 2.67
C LEU A 197 -21.24 -0.63 4.14
N GLY A 198 -20.88 -1.51 5.04
CA GLY A 198 -20.63 -1.16 6.43
C GLY A 198 -19.41 -0.25 6.57
N ARG A 199 -18.26 -0.78 6.24
CA ARG A 199 -16.97 -0.07 6.11
C ARG A 199 -16.28 -0.52 4.84
N ALA A 200 -15.53 0.38 4.19
CA ALA A 200 -14.85 0.05 2.96
C ALA A 200 -13.51 0.77 2.81
N GLU A 201 -12.60 0.16 2.06
CA GLU A 201 -11.50 0.85 1.39
C GLU A 201 -11.84 1.03 -0.08
N ALA A 202 -11.28 2.06 -0.70
CA ALA A 202 -11.65 2.47 -2.04
C ALA A 202 -10.42 2.51 -2.97
N PHE A 203 -10.66 2.17 -4.23
CA PHE A 203 -9.60 1.96 -5.20
C PHE A 203 -9.97 2.54 -6.57
N GLU A 204 -8.96 3.00 -7.28
CA GLU A 204 -8.96 3.15 -8.72
C GLU A 204 -8.83 1.77 -9.37
N VAL A 205 -9.59 1.49 -10.42
CA VAL A 205 -9.43 0.28 -11.24
C VAL A 205 -8.50 0.58 -12.41
N ILE A 206 -7.19 0.46 -12.21
CA ILE A 206 -6.21 0.68 -13.28
C ILE A 206 -6.36 -0.38 -14.37
N THR A 207 -6.44 -1.64 -13.97
CA THR A 207 -6.72 -2.76 -14.85
C THR A 207 -7.44 -3.87 -14.06
N MET A 208 -8.48 -4.44 -14.65
CA MET A 208 -9.15 -5.61 -14.11
C MET A 208 -9.15 -6.72 -15.14
N THR A 209 -8.55 -7.87 -14.80
CA THR A 209 -8.57 -9.06 -15.64
C THR A 209 -9.57 -10.06 -15.09
N TRP A 210 -10.50 -10.50 -15.95
CA TRP A 210 -11.46 -11.52 -15.63
C TRP A 210 -11.21 -12.74 -16.53
N GLY A 211 -10.61 -13.80 -15.96
CA GLY A 211 -10.40 -15.07 -16.64
C GLY A 211 -11.47 -16.11 -16.27
N LEU A 212 -11.69 -17.07 -17.16
CA LEU A 212 -12.54 -18.25 -16.91
C LEU A 212 -11.85 -19.19 -15.92
#